data_74db951369aa71784fa12289ae5de408
#
_entry.id   74db951369aa71784fa12289ae5de408
#
_cell.length_a   1.000
_cell.length_b   1.000
_cell.length_c   1.000
_cell.angle_alpha   90.00
_cell.angle_beta   90.00
_cell.angle_gamma   90.00
#
_symmetry.space_group_name_H-M   'P 1'
#
loop_
_entity.id
_entity.type
_entity.pdbx_description
1 polymer ?
#
loop_
_entity_poly.entity_id
_entity_poly.type
_entity_poly.pdbx_seq_one_letter_code
_entity_poly.pdbx_strand_id
1 'polypeptide(L)'
;MNQKIINKNLLITLLCLFVLVSCMNPIQQGNALTITTSSGVSQGTLNKNVITWEDIPYAIPPVGDLRWKAPRALISPESNIQPQDGNGCLQEASIYAGIQGEGIVGQEDCLYLDIKAPVNNSNRMLPVMFWIHGGGNTSGVKDYYDFSELIREHQVMVITINYRLGPMGWFTHPAIQGLQSEIDKASNFGTLDIMEALKWVQTNIQNFGGDPENITIFGESAGGNNVLSLLASPMGNGLFHKAISQSGYTTSFTKEEALGLNQKGAVVNQLGSDPVLSSFDSSGYARIKNLYNQDPHKYAEEYQRYLRSIDGKALLETYEKISKDTYDRLPLLTRDGIVTHINGVSAGLANSREKNNIPVIAGSNKDELSLWLGSNRYFVNTSYPLTKLVPIPKIEFKRKDLYKLWVKTRSQGWKLRGVDEPLMELEKAGYNSLYAYRFDWDDQSSSYFAD
;
A
#
# COMPACT_ATOMS: atom_id res chain seq x y z
N MET A 1 -39.76 -18.28 -67.73
CA MET A 1 -40.40 -17.25 -66.94
C MET A 1 -40.12 -17.58 -65.47
N ASN A 2 -38.94 -17.18 -64.94
CA ASN A 2 -38.58 -17.27 -63.50
C ASN A 2 -37.51 -16.21 -63.24
N GLN A 3 -37.94 -15.09 -62.78
CA GLN A 3 -37.00 -14.07 -62.32
C GLN A 3 -37.50 -13.46 -61.02
N LYS A 4 -36.58 -13.47 -60.04
CA LYS A 4 -36.42 -12.53 -58.89
C LYS A 4 -37.43 -12.63 -57.76
N ILE A 5 -37.12 -13.49 -56.82
CA ILE A 5 -37.34 -13.20 -55.39
C ILE A 5 -35.94 -13.15 -54.77
N ILE A 6 -35.25 -12.00 -54.89
CA ILE A 6 -34.05 -11.69 -54.13
C ILE A 6 -34.48 -10.99 -52.85
N ASN A 7 -34.54 -11.74 -51.80
CA ASN A 7 -34.21 -11.46 -50.43
C ASN A 7 -34.33 -10.01 -49.95
N LYS A 8 -35.55 -9.57 -49.69
CA LYS A 8 -35.82 -8.43 -48.78
C LYS A 8 -35.30 -8.71 -47.34
N ASN A 9 -35.23 -9.96 -46.92
CA ASN A 9 -34.77 -10.35 -45.57
C ASN A 9 -33.23 -10.18 -45.37
N LEU A 10 -32.43 -10.33 -46.43
CA LEU A 10 -30.98 -10.12 -46.36
C LEU A 10 -30.59 -8.65 -46.23
N LEU A 11 -31.38 -7.76 -46.84
CA LEU A 11 -31.15 -6.32 -46.74
C LEU A 11 -31.55 -5.74 -45.36
N ILE A 12 -32.60 -6.29 -44.74
CA ILE A 12 -33.03 -5.91 -43.39
C ILE A 12 -32.03 -6.43 -42.35
N THR A 13 -31.47 -7.62 -42.51
CA THR A 13 -30.47 -8.18 -41.60
C THR A 13 -29.14 -7.42 -41.71
N LEU A 14 -28.72 -6.98 -42.90
CA LEU A 14 -27.54 -6.12 -43.04
C LEU A 14 -27.78 -4.69 -42.51
N LEU A 15 -28.98 -4.13 -42.64
CA LEU A 15 -29.31 -2.81 -42.05
C LEU A 15 -29.37 -2.88 -40.53
N CYS A 16 -29.87 -3.97 -39.95
CA CYS A 16 -29.85 -4.17 -38.48
C CYS A 16 -28.45 -4.39 -37.92
N LEU A 17 -27.53 -5.04 -38.66
CA LEU A 17 -26.13 -5.14 -38.26
C LEU A 17 -25.41 -3.79 -38.35
N PHE A 18 -25.72 -2.94 -39.34
CA PHE A 18 -25.14 -1.59 -39.41
C PHE A 18 -25.68 -0.62 -38.34
N VAL A 19 -26.93 -0.79 -37.90
CA VAL A 19 -27.51 0.03 -36.81
C VAL A 19 -27.00 -0.39 -35.43
N LEU A 20 -26.62 -1.67 -35.24
CA LEU A 20 -26.01 -2.12 -33.96
C LEU A 20 -24.54 -1.74 -33.85
N VAL A 21 -23.84 -1.46 -34.95
CA VAL A 21 -22.45 -0.91 -34.90
C VAL A 21 -22.44 0.61 -34.77
N SER A 22 -23.58 1.30 -35.03
CA SER A 22 -23.69 2.77 -34.91
C SER A 22 -24.07 3.26 -33.53
N CYS A 23 -24.28 2.40 -32.55
CA CYS A 23 -24.56 2.77 -31.16
C CYS A 23 -23.38 2.56 -30.21
N MET A 24 -22.20 2.29 -30.70
CA MET A 24 -20.98 2.60 -29.97
C MET A 24 -20.75 4.10 -30.11
N ASN A 25 -21.33 4.89 -29.20
CA ASN A 25 -20.89 6.27 -29.01
C ASN A 25 -19.37 6.23 -28.90
N PRO A 26 -18.63 7.05 -29.69
CA PRO A 26 -17.23 7.24 -29.39
C PRO A 26 -17.20 7.71 -27.93
N ILE A 27 -16.54 6.93 -27.10
CA ILE A 27 -16.23 7.34 -25.73
C ILE A 27 -15.63 8.73 -25.89
N GLN A 28 -16.33 9.75 -25.36
CA GLN A 28 -15.78 11.09 -25.28
C GLN A 28 -14.63 11.02 -24.27
N GLN A 29 -13.46 10.68 -24.79
CA GLN A 29 -12.26 10.63 -23.99
C GLN A 29 -11.96 12.02 -23.48
N GLY A 30 -12.11 12.19 -22.19
CA GLY A 30 -11.16 12.96 -21.46
C GLY A 30 -11.39 14.44 -21.26
N ASN A 31 -12.60 14.94 -20.97
CA ASN A 31 -12.79 16.21 -20.25
C ASN A 31 -14.07 16.21 -19.40
N ALA A 32 -14.70 15.06 -19.23
CA ALA A 32 -15.83 14.96 -18.33
C ALA A 32 -15.34 15.04 -16.89
N LEU A 33 -15.79 16.03 -16.13
CA LEU A 33 -15.49 16.12 -14.70
C LEU A 33 -16.32 15.13 -13.89
N THR A 34 -17.49 14.72 -14.39
CA THR A 34 -18.36 13.75 -13.74
C THR A 34 -18.13 12.37 -14.36
N ILE A 35 -17.65 11.44 -13.55
CA ILE A 35 -17.32 10.06 -13.99
C ILE A 35 -18.11 9.05 -13.16
N THR A 36 -18.78 8.13 -13.84
CA THR A 36 -19.42 6.97 -13.20
C THR A 36 -18.42 5.82 -13.11
N THR A 37 -18.32 5.26 -11.92
CA THR A 37 -17.47 4.09 -11.60
C THR A 37 -18.30 2.95 -11.04
N SER A 38 -17.70 1.79 -10.83
CA SER A 38 -18.36 0.66 -10.15
C SER A 38 -18.78 0.99 -8.71
N SER A 39 -18.10 1.92 -8.05
CA SER A 39 -18.34 2.28 -6.65
C SER A 39 -19.08 3.61 -6.46
N GLY A 40 -19.43 4.32 -7.55
CA GLY A 40 -20.22 5.54 -7.49
C GLY A 40 -19.87 6.55 -8.58
N VAL A 41 -20.55 7.69 -8.53
CA VAL A 41 -20.34 8.85 -9.41
C VAL A 41 -19.40 9.82 -8.71
N SER A 42 -18.24 10.07 -9.30
CA SER A 42 -17.22 11.00 -8.80
C SER A 42 -17.23 12.30 -9.60
N GLN A 43 -17.10 13.43 -8.90
CA GLN A 43 -17.00 14.76 -9.48
C GLN A 43 -15.57 15.28 -9.38
N GLY A 44 -14.92 15.49 -10.52
CA GLY A 44 -13.56 16.02 -10.59
C GLY A 44 -13.51 17.54 -10.45
N THR A 45 -12.39 18.03 -9.98
CA THR A 45 -12.02 19.45 -9.88
C THR A 45 -10.85 19.75 -10.82
N LEU A 46 -10.92 20.87 -11.53
CA LEU A 46 -9.85 21.29 -12.44
C LEU A 46 -9.01 22.40 -11.79
N ASN A 47 -7.70 22.15 -11.68
CA ASN A 47 -6.74 23.15 -11.23
C ASN A 47 -5.46 23.07 -12.07
N LYS A 48 -5.03 24.20 -12.65
CA LYS A 48 -3.77 24.33 -13.44
C LYS A 48 -3.54 23.20 -14.46
N ASN A 49 -4.58 22.87 -15.24
CA ASN A 49 -4.57 21.80 -16.23
C ASN A 49 -4.42 20.36 -15.66
N VAL A 50 -4.67 20.16 -14.39
CA VAL A 50 -4.81 18.85 -13.76
C VAL A 50 -6.24 18.72 -13.25
N ILE A 51 -6.89 17.62 -13.58
CA ILE A 51 -8.18 17.21 -13.03
C ILE A 51 -7.92 16.24 -11.90
N THR A 52 -8.56 16.47 -10.76
CA THR A 52 -8.47 15.58 -9.58
C THR A 52 -9.86 15.07 -9.22
N TRP A 53 -9.98 13.75 -9.04
CA TRP A 53 -11.12 13.08 -8.45
C TRP A 53 -10.66 12.48 -7.13
N GLU A 54 -11.30 12.90 -6.04
CA GLU A 54 -10.83 12.60 -4.68
C GLU A 54 -11.77 11.62 -3.98
N ASP A 55 -11.20 10.88 -3.03
CA ASP A 55 -11.90 10.03 -2.06
C ASP A 55 -12.84 9.01 -2.68
N ILE A 56 -12.40 8.38 -3.76
CA ILE A 56 -13.16 7.32 -4.41
C ILE A 56 -12.98 6.02 -3.59
N PRO A 57 -14.06 5.46 -3.00
CA PRO A 57 -13.96 4.21 -2.25
C PRO A 57 -13.76 3.05 -3.23
N TYR A 58 -12.70 2.27 -3.04
CA TYR A 58 -12.42 1.10 -3.89
C TYR A 58 -12.87 -0.22 -3.26
N ALA A 59 -13.22 -0.20 -1.98
CA ALA A 59 -13.68 -1.37 -1.25
C ALA A 59 -14.74 -1.01 -0.19
N ILE A 60 -15.49 -2.00 0.26
CA ILE A 60 -16.38 -1.88 1.40
C ILE A 60 -15.55 -1.58 2.66
N PRO A 61 -15.96 -0.63 3.53
CA PRO A 61 -15.24 -0.31 4.76
C PRO A 61 -14.90 -1.56 5.58
N PRO A 62 -13.61 -1.76 5.95
CA PRO A 62 -13.15 -2.97 6.66
C PRO A 62 -13.39 -2.88 8.17
N VAL A 63 -14.61 -2.58 8.56
CA VAL A 63 -15.04 -2.37 9.95
C VAL A 63 -15.85 -3.54 10.51
N GLY A 64 -15.94 -3.67 11.82
CA GLY A 64 -16.74 -4.68 12.49
C GLY A 64 -16.37 -6.10 12.04
N ASP A 65 -17.32 -6.83 11.46
CA ASP A 65 -17.11 -8.20 10.99
C ASP A 65 -16.14 -8.30 9.79
N LEU A 66 -15.85 -7.20 9.11
CA LEU A 66 -14.86 -7.14 8.03
C LEU A 66 -13.45 -6.77 8.51
N ARG A 67 -13.29 -6.35 9.78
CA ARG A 67 -11.96 -6.16 10.36
C ARG A 67 -11.17 -7.47 10.29
N TRP A 68 -9.91 -7.39 9.84
CA TRP A 68 -9.02 -8.53 9.61
C TRP A 68 -9.62 -9.60 8.67
N LYS A 69 -10.25 -9.11 7.62
CA LYS A 69 -10.61 -9.89 6.42
C LYS A 69 -10.02 -9.24 5.17
N ALA A 70 -9.95 -10.01 4.10
CA ALA A 70 -9.65 -9.49 2.77
C ALA A 70 -10.67 -8.39 2.41
N PRO A 71 -10.27 -7.35 1.67
CA PRO A 71 -11.20 -6.33 1.21
C PRO A 71 -12.27 -6.92 0.31
N ARG A 72 -13.40 -6.24 0.23
CA ARG A 72 -14.53 -6.61 -0.64
C ARG A 72 -14.79 -5.45 -1.59
N ALA A 73 -14.90 -5.74 -2.87
CA ALA A 73 -15.26 -4.74 -3.87
C ALA A 73 -16.55 -4.01 -3.47
N LEU A 74 -16.54 -2.69 -3.56
CA LEU A 74 -17.75 -1.88 -3.40
C LEU A 74 -18.41 -1.73 -4.77
N ILE A 75 -19.65 -2.19 -4.90
CA ILE A 75 -20.46 -2.05 -6.10
C ILE A 75 -21.67 -1.19 -5.77
N SER A 76 -21.62 0.08 -6.17
CA SER A 76 -22.67 1.06 -5.89
C SER A 76 -22.67 2.19 -6.94
N PRO A 77 -22.82 1.89 -8.24
CA PRO A 77 -22.60 2.84 -9.33
C PRO A 77 -23.54 4.05 -9.30
N GLU A 78 -24.70 3.94 -8.64
CA GLU A 78 -25.69 5.01 -8.53
C GLU A 78 -25.41 5.97 -7.36
N SER A 79 -24.46 5.66 -6.47
CA SER A 79 -24.13 6.48 -5.30
C SER A 79 -23.29 7.69 -5.73
N ASN A 80 -23.56 8.85 -5.13
CA ASN A 80 -22.70 10.02 -5.30
C ASN A 80 -21.53 9.95 -4.32
N ILE A 81 -20.31 9.94 -4.84
CA ILE A 81 -19.08 10.01 -4.04
C ILE A 81 -18.90 11.47 -3.60
N GLN A 82 -18.68 11.66 -2.31
CA GLN A 82 -18.38 12.96 -1.73
C GLN A 82 -16.98 12.92 -1.10
N PRO A 83 -16.12 13.90 -1.40
CA PRO A 83 -14.85 14.05 -0.71
C PRO A 83 -15.04 14.11 0.81
N GLN A 84 -14.15 13.49 1.56
CA GLN A 84 -14.23 13.36 3.02
C GLN A 84 -12.92 13.81 3.66
N ASP A 85 -12.98 14.78 4.57
CA ASP A 85 -11.83 15.16 5.36
C ASP A 85 -11.44 14.05 6.35
N GLY A 86 -10.14 13.80 6.50
CA GLY A 86 -9.62 12.93 7.55
C GLY A 86 -9.84 11.43 7.33
N ASN A 87 -9.98 10.96 6.08
CA ASN A 87 -10.18 9.56 5.72
C ASN A 87 -8.89 8.70 5.76
N GLY A 88 -7.80 9.18 6.36
CA GLY A 88 -6.60 8.38 6.57
C GLY A 88 -6.86 7.17 7.46
N CYS A 89 -6.12 6.07 7.23
CA CYS A 89 -6.21 4.88 8.05
C CYS A 89 -5.69 5.13 9.46
N LEU A 90 -6.15 4.33 10.45
CA LEU A 90 -5.70 4.40 11.83
C LEU A 90 -4.18 4.31 11.93
N GLN A 91 -3.55 5.32 12.57
CA GLN A 91 -2.09 5.45 12.69
C GLN A 91 -1.70 6.47 13.78
N GLU A 92 -0.43 6.47 14.20
CA GLU A 92 0.10 7.56 14.99
C GLU A 92 0.29 8.81 14.12
N ALA A 93 -0.09 9.98 14.63
CA ALA A 93 0.09 11.25 13.95
C ALA A 93 1.59 11.50 13.67
N SER A 94 1.92 11.87 12.42
CA SER A 94 3.30 12.08 11.99
C SER A 94 3.37 13.12 10.88
N ILE A 95 4.05 14.23 11.16
CA ILE A 95 4.30 15.27 10.14
C ILE A 95 5.14 14.74 8.98
N TYR A 96 5.99 13.73 9.21
CA TYR A 96 6.80 13.08 8.16
C TYR A 96 5.96 12.18 7.23
N ALA A 97 4.78 11.79 7.67
CA ALA A 97 3.82 11.02 6.88
C ALA A 97 2.64 11.86 6.36
N GLY A 98 2.70 13.19 6.56
CA GLY A 98 1.65 14.11 6.13
C GLY A 98 0.41 14.11 7.04
N ILE A 99 0.48 13.50 8.21
CA ILE A 99 -0.65 13.36 9.13
C ILE A 99 -0.49 14.32 10.31
N GLN A 100 -1.41 15.27 10.41
CA GLN A 100 -1.46 16.23 11.51
C GLN A 100 -2.26 15.66 12.71
N GLY A 101 -1.99 16.16 13.90
CA GLY A 101 -2.67 15.78 15.13
C GLY A 101 -1.72 15.28 16.22
N GLU A 102 -2.27 14.66 17.24
CA GLU A 102 -1.55 14.05 18.37
C GLU A 102 -2.11 12.65 18.66
N GLY A 103 -1.24 11.72 19.07
CA GLY A 103 -1.61 10.34 19.38
C GLY A 103 -2.13 9.58 18.16
N ILE A 104 -3.10 8.68 18.36
CA ILE A 104 -3.68 7.88 17.31
C ILE A 104 -4.82 8.64 16.61
N VAL A 105 -4.68 8.82 15.32
CA VAL A 105 -5.61 9.53 14.42
C VAL A 105 -6.09 8.62 13.29
N GLY A 106 -7.01 9.13 12.47
CA GLY A 106 -7.59 8.37 11.36
C GLY A 106 -8.73 7.45 11.79
N GLN A 107 -9.13 6.58 10.89
CA GLN A 107 -10.28 5.69 11.05
C GLN A 107 -10.08 4.35 10.34
N GLU A 108 -10.94 3.36 10.61
CA GLU A 108 -10.87 2.06 9.92
C GLU A 108 -11.54 2.12 8.55
N ASP A 109 -12.54 2.98 8.36
CA ASP A 109 -13.13 3.27 7.04
C ASP A 109 -12.21 4.21 6.28
N CYS A 110 -11.21 3.65 5.59
CA CYS A 110 -10.12 4.41 4.99
C CYS A 110 -9.69 3.95 3.60
N LEU A 111 -10.40 2.98 3.00
CA LEU A 111 -10.01 2.38 1.73
C LEU A 111 -10.45 3.24 0.53
N TYR A 112 -9.78 4.35 0.36
CA TYR A 112 -10.04 5.36 -0.67
C TYR A 112 -8.82 5.56 -1.56
N LEU A 113 -9.09 6.02 -2.79
CA LEU A 113 -8.07 6.44 -3.76
C LEU A 113 -8.42 7.80 -4.36
N ASP A 114 -7.37 8.49 -4.86
CA ASP A 114 -7.52 9.67 -5.70
C ASP A 114 -6.97 9.40 -7.09
N ILE A 115 -7.55 10.06 -8.08
CA ILE A 115 -7.08 10.04 -9.47
C ILE A 115 -6.75 11.47 -9.88
N LYS A 116 -5.54 11.66 -10.39
CA LYS A 116 -5.09 12.93 -10.97
C LYS A 116 -4.67 12.71 -12.42
N ALA A 117 -5.26 13.49 -13.33
CA ALA A 117 -4.97 13.38 -14.77
C ALA A 117 -4.73 14.75 -15.40
N PRO A 118 -3.88 14.87 -16.44
CA PRO A 118 -3.81 16.10 -17.22
C PRO A 118 -5.09 16.29 -18.03
N VAL A 119 -5.42 17.53 -18.36
CA VAL A 119 -6.42 17.78 -19.40
C VAL A 119 -5.93 17.15 -20.70
N ASN A 120 -6.59 16.10 -21.14
CA ASN A 120 -6.18 15.33 -22.31
C ASN A 120 -7.05 15.68 -23.52
N ASN A 121 -6.47 16.39 -24.49
CA ASN A 121 -7.11 16.74 -25.76
C ASN A 121 -6.79 15.73 -26.87
N SER A 122 -6.04 14.65 -26.55
CA SER A 122 -5.71 13.59 -27.49
C SER A 122 -6.70 12.44 -27.39
N ASN A 123 -6.83 11.67 -28.48
CA ASN A 123 -7.63 10.42 -28.48
C ASN A 123 -6.84 9.22 -27.93
N ARG A 124 -5.73 9.44 -27.22
CA ARG A 124 -4.92 8.37 -26.65
C ARG A 124 -5.22 8.20 -25.17
N MET A 125 -5.35 6.97 -24.73
CA MET A 125 -5.40 6.65 -23.31
C MET A 125 -4.05 6.97 -22.67
N LEU A 126 -4.10 7.47 -21.42
CA LEU A 126 -2.92 7.89 -20.67
C LEU A 126 -2.29 6.69 -19.95
N PRO A 127 -0.95 6.58 -19.91
CA PRO A 127 -0.28 5.66 -18.99
C PRO A 127 -0.69 5.95 -17.56
N VAL A 128 -0.89 4.90 -16.77
CA VAL A 128 -1.32 4.98 -15.38
C VAL A 128 -0.15 4.69 -14.45
N MET A 129 0.13 5.60 -13.54
CA MET A 129 1.10 5.44 -12.45
C MET A 129 0.36 5.30 -11.13
N PHE A 130 0.51 4.15 -10.49
CA PHE A 130 -0.20 3.78 -9.26
C PHE A 130 0.77 3.88 -8.07
N TRP A 131 0.58 4.92 -7.26
CA TRP A 131 1.44 5.22 -6.12
C TRP A 131 1.05 4.49 -4.86
N ILE A 132 2.03 3.83 -4.24
CA ILE A 132 1.93 3.18 -2.94
C ILE A 132 2.82 3.96 -1.96
N HIS A 133 2.22 4.66 -1.01
CA HIS A 133 2.97 5.51 -0.08
C HIS A 133 3.86 4.71 0.87
N GLY A 134 4.90 5.36 1.39
CA GLY A 134 5.79 4.84 2.42
C GLY A 134 5.23 4.99 3.83
N GLY A 135 6.14 5.21 4.79
CA GLY A 135 5.78 5.38 6.21
C GLY A 135 5.79 4.08 7.02
N GLY A 136 6.67 3.14 6.64
CA GLY A 136 6.91 1.91 7.41
C GLY A 136 5.75 0.93 7.44
N ASN A 137 4.71 1.09 6.61
CA ASN A 137 3.42 0.40 6.70
C ASN A 137 2.66 0.68 8.02
N THR A 138 3.06 1.69 8.77
CA THR A 138 2.43 2.10 10.03
C THR A 138 1.85 3.50 9.97
N SER A 139 2.28 4.30 9.00
CA SER A 139 1.82 5.68 8.78
C SER A 139 1.81 6.02 7.28
N GLY A 140 1.11 7.08 6.92
CA GLY A 140 1.02 7.59 5.56
C GLY A 140 -0.41 7.83 5.10
N VAL A 141 -0.56 8.63 4.06
CA VAL A 141 -1.85 8.99 3.47
C VAL A 141 -1.69 9.30 1.98
N LYS A 142 -2.72 9.02 1.20
CA LYS A 142 -2.79 9.24 -0.25
C LYS A 142 -2.55 10.70 -0.68
N ASP A 143 -2.93 11.65 0.18
CA ASP A 143 -2.94 13.10 -0.12
C ASP A 143 -1.58 13.78 0.09
N TYR A 144 -0.60 13.09 0.65
CA TYR A 144 0.67 13.71 1.05
C TYR A 144 1.53 14.15 -0.13
N TYR A 145 1.41 13.47 -1.27
CA TYR A 145 2.28 13.72 -2.44
C TYR A 145 1.55 14.49 -3.53
N ASP A 146 2.15 15.60 -3.98
CA ASP A 146 1.69 16.33 -5.15
C ASP A 146 2.46 15.90 -6.41
N PHE A 147 1.78 15.18 -7.29
CA PHE A 147 2.32 14.72 -8.57
C PHE A 147 1.94 15.63 -9.75
N SER A 148 1.44 16.84 -9.50
CA SER A 148 0.89 17.72 -10.56
C SER A 148 1.91 18.10 -11.64
N GLU A 149 3.20 18.25 -11.29
CA GLU A 149 4.25 18.52 -12.28
C GLU A 149 4.53 17.30 -13.15
N LEU A 150 4.72 16.13 -12.54
CA LEU A 150 4.89 14.86 -13.26
C LEU A 150 3.74 14.63 -14.26
N ILE A 151 2.51 14.88 -13.83
CA ILE A 151 1.30 14.72 -14.64
C ILE A 151 1.33 15.64 -15.85
N ARG A 152 1.63 16.92 -15.63
CA ARG A 152 1.66 17.93 -16.72
C ARG A 152 2.78 17.70 -17.73
N GLU A 153 3.99 17.39 -17.24
CA GLU A 153 5.17 17.26 -18.08
C GLU A 153 5.18 15.98 -18.89
N HIS A 154 4.71 14.88 -18.30
CA HIS A 154 4.84 13.55 -18.92
C HIS A 154 3.52 12.98 -19.45
N GLN A 155 2.40 13.71 -19.31
CA GLN A 155 1.09 13.29 -19.79
C GLN A 155 0.74 11.88 -19.28
N VAL A 156 0.90 11.66 -17.98
CA VAL A 156 0.56 10.44 -17.27
C VAL A 156 -0.58 10.71 -16.30
N MET A 157 -1.35 9.68 -15.99
CA MET A 157 -2.33 9.70 -14.90
C MET A 157 -1.67 9.15 -13.65
N VAL A 158 -1.89 9.77 -12.49
CA VAL A 158 -1.41 9.27 -11.20
C VAL A 158 -2.57 8.92 -10.30
N ILE A 159 -2.50 7.76 -9.69
CA ILE A 159 -3.43 7.27 -8.68
C ILE A 159 -2.69 7.15 -7.35
N THR A 160 -3.25 7.71 -6.30
CA THR A 160 -2.75 7.57 -4.93
C THR A 160 -3.78 6.82 -4.09
N ILE A 161 -3.34 5.97 -3.17
CA ILE A 161 -4.23 5.11 -2.39
C ILE A 161 -3.93 5.18 -0.90
N ASN A 162 -4.96 5.01 -0.08
CA ASN A 162 -4.82 4.55 1.28
C ASN A 162 -4.93 3.02 1.32
N TYR A 163 -4.28 2.38 2.28
CA TYR A 163 -4.40 0.96 2.60
C TYR A 163 -4.26 0.78 4.10
N ARG A 164 -4.87 -0.27 4.68
CA ARG A 164 -4.80 -0.50 6.14
C ARG A 164 -3.37 -0.59 6.63
N LEU A 165 -3.09 0.05 7.75
CA LEU A 165 -1.76 0.23 8.32
C LEU A 165 -1.60 -0.55 9.62
N GLY A 166 -0.33 -0.81 10.00
CA GLY A 166 0.03 -1.44 11.26
C GLY A 166 -0.74 -2.73 11.53
N PRO A 167 -1.17 -2.95 12.78
CA PRO A 167 -1.92 -4.14 13.17
C PRO A 167 -3.32 -4.22 12.55
N MET A 168 -3.84 -3.14 11.96
CA MET A 168 -5.11 -3.19 11.24
C MET A 168 -4.94 -3.79 9.84
N GLY A 169 -3.73 -3.61 9.23
CA GLY A 169 -3.39 -4.12 7.91
C GLY A 169 -2.66 -5.47 7.93
N TRP A 170 -1.93 -5.77 9.00
CA TRP A 170 -1.17 -7.02 9.15
C TRP A 170 -1.39 -7.60 10.54
N PHE A 171 -2.12 -8.69 10.60
CA PHE A 171 -2.51 -9.28 11.88
C PHE A 171 -2.58 -10.80 11.80
N THR A 172 -1.91 -11.47 12.72
CA THR A 172 -1.88 -12.93 12.83
C THR A 172 -2.37 -13.35 14.21
N HIS A 173 -3.51 -14.04 14.27
CA HIS A 173 -4.03 -14.61 15.51
C HIS A 173 -4.89 -15.84 15.22
N PRO A 174 -4.72 -16.99 15.92
CA PRO A 174 -5.42 -18.23 15.60
C PRO A 174 -6.94 -18.11 15.59
N ALA A 175 -7.52 -17.33 16.51
CA ALA A 175 -8.95 -17.09 16.57
C ALA A 175 -9.49 -16.25 15.39
N ILE A 176 -8.64 -15.51 14.69
CA ILE A 176 -9.01 -14.80 13.46
C ILE A 176 -8.91 -15.75 12.27
N GLN A 177 -7.70 -16.25 11.96
CA GLN A 177 -7.48 -17.07 10.77
C GLN A 177 -8.19 -18.45 10.86
N GLY A 178 -8.33 -19.00 12.07
CA GLY A 178 -8.87 -20.37 12.27
C GLY A 178 -10.32 -20.55 11.84
N LEU A 179 -11.15 -19.50 11.95
CA LEU A 179 -12.56 -19.52 11.56
C LEU A 179 -12.83 -19.05 10.14
N GLN A 180 -11.82 -18.54 9.48
CA GLN A 180 -11.96 -17.97 8.14
C GLN A 180 -11.64 -19.02 7.07
N SER A 181 -12.11 -18.76 5.85
CA SER A 181 -11.86 -19.61 4.69
C SER A 181 -11.12 -18.87 3.60
N GLU A 182 -10.48 -19.60 2.71
CA GLU A 182 -9.82 -19.07 1.53
C GLU A 182 -8.89 -17.88 1.85
N ILE A 183 -9.09 -16.76 1.15
CA ILE A 183 -8.25 -15.56 1.25
C ILE A 183 -8.35 -14.86 2.61
N ASP A 184 -9.44 -15.02 3.34
CA ASP A 184 -9.61 -14.42 4.67
C ASP A 184 -8.69 -15.05 5.73
N LYS A 185 -8.11 -16.23 5.45
CA LYS A 185 -7.06 -16.85 6.29
C LYS A 185 -5.70 -16.14 6.20
N ALA A 186 -5.56 -15.19 5.27
CA ALA A 186 -4.34 -14.40 5.16
C ALA A 186 -4.09 -13.57 6.42
N SER A 187 -2.84 -13.13 6.58
CA SER A 187 -2.43 -12.18 7.61
C SER A 187 -2.10 -10.80 7.04
N ASN A 188 -2.10 -10.66 5.72
CA ASN A 188 -1.57 -9.50 4.97
C ASN A 188 -2.70 -8.67 4.35
N PHE A 189 -3.61 -8.16 5.18
CA PHE A 189 -4.81 -7.45 4.71
C PHE A 189 -4.47 -6.12 4.02
N GLY A 190 -3.45 -5.38 4.51
CA GLY A 190 -2.98 -4.16 3.85
C GLY A 190 -2.42 -4.42 2.45
N THR A 191 -1.71 -5.54 2.24
CA THR A 191 -1.27 -5.96 0.90
C THR A 191 -2.45 -6.33 0.00
N LEU A 192 -3.47 -6.98 0.56
CA LEU A 192 -4.70 -7.29 -0.16
C LEU A 192 -5.49 -6.03 -0.53
N ASP A 193 -5.47 -4.99 0.31
CA ASP A 193 -6.10 -3.70 0.02
C ASP A 193 -5.48 -3.06 -1.23
N ILE A 194 -4.14 -3.07 -1.33
CA ILE A 194 -3.42 -2.57 -2.51
C ILE A 194 -3.82 -3.37 -3.78
N MET A 195 -3.94 -4.70 -3.67
CA MET A 195 -4.40 -5.53 -4.78
C MET A 195 -5.84 -5.24 -5.18
N GLU A 196 -6.72 -4.97 -4.23
CA GLU A 196 -8.11 -4.63 -4.51
C GLU A 196 -8.23 -3.26 -5.18
N ALA A 197 -7.44 -2.27 -4.74
CA ALA A 197 -7.34 -0.98 -5.41
C ALA A 197 -6.86 -1.12 -6.86
N LEU A 198 -5.87 -1.98 -7.13
CA LEU A 198 -5.42 -2.28 -8.50
C LEU A 198 -6.51 -2.92 -9.37
N LYS A 199 -7.30 -3.85 -8.83
CA LYS A 199 -8.45 -4.43 -9.54
C LYS A 199 -9.53 -3.38 -9.83
N TRP A 200 -9.79 -2.51 -8.86
CA TRP A 200 -10.69 -1.38 -9.06
C TRP A 200 -10.21 -0.49 -10.21
N VAL A 201 -8.90 -0.18 -10.24
CA VAL A 201 -8.27 0.62 -11.31
C VAL A 201 -8.44 -0.06 -12.67
N GLN A 202 -8.12 -1.35 -12.80
CA GLN A 202 -8.31 -2.08 -14.06
C GLN A 202 -9.75 -2.02 -14.57
N THR A 203 -10.72 -2.04 -13.64
CA THR A 203 -12.15 -2.02 -14.00
C THR A 203 -12.63 -0.63 -14.44
N ASN A 204 -12.10 0.44 -13.84
CA ASN A 204 -12.71 1.78 -13.92
C ASN A 204 -11.86 2.82 -14.65
N ILE A 205 -10.53 2.65 -14.74
CA ILE A 205 -9.62 3.72 -15.13
C ILE A 205 -9.81 4.21 -16.56
N GLN A 206 -10.36 3.37 -17.44
CA GLN A 206 -10.69 3.73 -18.81
C GLN A 206 -11.72 4.87 -18.86
N ASN A 207 -12.65 4.92 -17.91
CA ASN A 207 -13.66 5.98 -17.82
C ASN A 207 -13.03 7.36 -17.55
N PHE A 208 -11.85 7.39 -16.96
CA PHE A 208 -11.05 8.59 -16.71
C PHE A 208 -10.04 8.89 -17.82
N GLY A 209 -9.98 8.05 -18.87
CA GLY A 209 -9.04 8.18 -19.99
C GLY A 209 -7.69 7.52 -19.74
N GLY A 210 -7.55 6.69 -18.69
CA GLY A 210 -6.35 5.89 -18.41
C GLY A 210 -6.36 4.54 -19.14
N ASP A 211 -5.17 4.03 -19.42
CA ASP A 211 -4.96 2.74 -20.10
C ASP A 211 -4.85 1.61 -19.06
N PRO A 212 -5.87 0.73 -18.95
CA PRO A 212 -5.85 -0.39 -18.02
C PRO A 212 -4.77 -1.43 -18.34
N GLU A 213 -4.23 -1.44 -19.57
CA GLU A 213 -3.15 -2.33 -20.01
C GLU A 213 -1.76 -1.69 -19.85
N ASN A 214 -1.67 -0.49 -19.24
CA ASN A 214 -0.42 0.24 -19.05
C ASN A 214 -0.31 0.84 -17.65
N ILE A 215 -0.43 -0.01 -16.63
CA ILE A 215 -0.34 0.35 -15.22
C ILE A 215 1.09 0.11 -14.72
N THR A 216 1.72 1.14 -14.19
CA THR A 216 3.01 1.10 -13.50
C THR A 216 2.78 1.27 -12.00
N ILE A 217 3.07 0.27 -11.19
CA ILE A 217 3.09 0.43 -9.73
C ILE A 217 4.41 1.06 -9.30
N PHE A 218 4.36 2.04 -8.40
CA PHE A 218 5.58 2.63 -7.85
C PHE A 218 5.36 3.03 -6.39
N GLY A 219 6.43 2.99 -5.61
CA GLY A 219 6.35 3.31 -4.19
C GLY A 219 7.73 3.47 -3.57
N GLU A 220 7.77 4.25 -2.49
CA GLU A 220 9.01 4.56 -1.77
C GLU A 220 8.99 3.93 -0.37
N SER A 221 10.18 3.50 0.13
CA SER A 221 10.35 2.92 1.47
C SER A 221 9.44 1.68 1.67
N ALA A 222 8.49 1.73 2.59
CA ALA A 222 7.48 0.68 2.76
C ALA A 222 6.61 0.50 1.50
N GLY A 223 6.33 1.56 0.74
CA GLY A 223 5.70 1.46 -0.57
C GLY A 223 6.55 0.66 -1.57
N GLY A 224 7.88 0.86 -1.56
CA GLY A 224 8.82 0.04 -2.33
C GLY A 224 8.85 -1.43 -1.86
N ASN A 225 8.73 -1.69 -0.55
CA ASN A 225 8.54 -3.04 -0.01
C ASN A 225 7.24 -3.67 -0.51
N ASN A 226 6.14 -2.90 -0.55
CA ASN A 226 4.87 -3.36 -1.08
C ASN A 226 4.96 -3.66 -2.59
N VAL A 227 5.67 -2.84 -3.39
CA VAL A 227 5.96 -3.14 -4.80
C VAL A 227 6.66 -4.49 -4.96
N LEU A 228 7.74 -4.74 -4.19
CA LEU A 228 8.46 -6.02 -4.21
C LEU A 228 7.58 -7.18 -3.72
N SER A 229 6.70 -6.93 -2.76
CA SER A 229 5.77 -7.93 -2.24
C SER A 229 4.69 -8.31 -3.26
N LEU A 230 4.19 -7.35 -4.02
CA LEU A 230 3.26 -7.59 -5.14
C LEU A 230 3.92 -8.38 -6.26
N LEU A 231 5.17 -8.06 -6.60
CA LEU A 231 5.98 -8.85 -7.53
C LEU A 231 6.20 -10.29 -7.05
N ALA A 232 6.41 -10.48 -5.75
CA ALA A 232 6.64 -11.79 -5.13
C ALA A 232 5.35 -12.62 -4.94
N SER A 233 4.20 -11.96 -4.84
CA SER A 233 2.92 -12.64 -4.57
C SER A 233 2.31 -13.26 -5.83
N PRO A 234 1.87 -14.54 -5.81
CA PRO A 234 1.16 -15.12 -6.95
C PRO A 234 -0.14 -14.40 -7.30
N MET A 235 -0.71 -13.67 -6.35
CA MET A 235 -1.95 -12.90 -6.51
C MET A 235 -1.75 -11.56 -7.22
N GLY A 236 -0.50 -11.09 -7.35
CA GLY A 236 -0.17 -9.86 -8.09
C GLY A 236 -0.14 -10.02 -9.61
N ASN A 237 -0.30 -11.26 -10.12
CA ASN A 237 -0.25 -11.52 -11.55
C ASN A 237 -1.35 -10.81 -12.31
N GLY A 238 -0.96 -10.09 -13.39
CA GLY A 238 -1.89 -9.41 -14.28
C GLY A 238 -2.51 -8.13 -13.69
N LEU A 239 -2.15 -7.71 -12.46
CA LEU A 239 -2.68 -6.49 -11.87
C LEU A 239 -1.93 -5.22 -12.33
N PHE A 240 -0.72 -5.36 -12.84
CA PHE A 240 0.13 -4.26 -13.30
C PHE A 240 1.10 -4.72 -14.38
N HIS A 241 1.71 -3.78 -15.11
CA HIS A 241 2.51 -4.01 -16.31
C HIS A 241 3.97 -3.58 -16.15
N LYS A 242 4.28 -2.77 -15.14
CA LYS A 242 5.63 -2.27 -14.79
C LYS A 242 5.72 -2.01 -13.29
N ALA A 243 6.92 -2.05 -12.73
CA ALA A 243 7.13 -1.82 -11.31
C ALA A 243 8.36 -0.96 -11.02
N ILE A 244 8.25 -0.04 -10.08
CA ILE A 244 9.36 0.81 -9.62
C ILE A 244 9.41 0.76 -8.09
N SER A 245 10.45 0.15 -7.52
CA SER A 245 10.70 0.09 -6.08
C SER A 245 11.77 1.13 -5.71
N GLN A 246 11.37 2.16 -4.99
CA GLN A 246 12.25 3.23 -4.53
C GLN A 246 12.60 3.00 -3.06
N SER A 247 13.87 2.76 -2.76
CA SER A 247 14.36 2.47 -1.41
C SER A 247 13.57 1.36 -0.68
N GLY A 248 13.09 0.37 -1.44
CA GLY A 248 12.33 -0.76 -0.92
C GLY A 248 13.19 -1.74 -0.12
N TYR A 249 12.55 -2.78 0.40
CA TYR A 249 13.20 -3.87 1.15
C TYR A 249 12.33 -5.13 1.11
N THR A 250 12.91 -6.28 1.48
CA THR A 250 12.25 -7.60 1.43
C THR A 250 11.92 -8.17 2.81
N THR A 251 11.91 -7.33 3.85
CA THR A 251 11.63 -7.78 5.22
C THR A 251 10.23 -8.38 5.32
N SER A 252 10.15 -9.57 5.90
CA SER A 252 8.90 -10.25 6.24
C SER A 252 9.08 -11.07 7.52
N PHE A 253 8.00 -11.31 8.25
CA PHE A 253 7.98 -11.96 9.55
C PHE A 253 7.40 -13.38 9.44
N THR A 254 7.86 -14.30 10.28
CA THR A 254 7.21 -15.60 10.44
C THR A 254 5.87 -15.46 11.15
N LYS A 255 5.00 -16.48 11.06
CA LYS A 255 3.75 -16.49 11.83
C LYS A 255 3.98 -16.47 13.33
N GLU A 256 5.06 -17.09 13.80
CA GLU A 256 5.46 -17.10 15.21
C GLU A 256 5.86 -15.69 15.69
N GLU A 257 6.68 -14.98 14.93
CA GLU A 257 7.01 -13.57 15.22
C GLU A 257 5.78 -12.67 15.19
N ALA A 258 4.88 -12.89 14.22
CA ALA A 258 3.65 -12.09 14.08
C ALA A 258 2.64 -12.38 15.20
N LEU A 259 2.53 -13.63 15.67
CA LEU A 259 1.76 -13.97 16.85
C LEU A 259 2.46 -13.50 18.15
N GLY A 260 3.79 -13.46 18.15
CA GLY A 260 4.62 -13.12 19.30
C GLY A 260 4.99 -14.29 20.20
N LEU A 261 4.53 -15.51 19.87
CA LEU A 261 4.77 -16.73 20.64
C LEU A 261 5.39 -17.83 19.78
N ASN A 262 6.33 -18.58 20.32
CA ASN A 262 6.78 -19.82 19.71
C ASN A 262 5.83 -21.00 20.01
N GLN A 263 6.10 -22.17 19.44
CA GLN A 263 5.30 -23.38 19.61
C GLN A 263 5.17 -23.85 21.07
N LYS A 264 6.08 -23.44 21.95
CA LYS A 264 6.04 -23.75 23.39
C LYS A 264 5.32 -22.67 24.22
N GLY A 265 4.77 -21.63 23.58
CA GLY A 265 4.07 -20.53 24.23
C GLY A 265 5.01 -19.48 24.86
N ALA A 266 6.32 -19.55 24.61
CA ALA A 266 7.25 -18.52 25.08
C ALA A 266 7.20 -17.30 24.15
N VAL A 267 7.25 -16.11 24.73
CA VAL A 267 7.28 -14.84 23.99
C VAL A 267 8.58 -14.73 23.20
N VAL A 268 8.46 -14.50 21.90
CA VAL A 268 9.57 -14.29 20.95
C VAL A 268 9.54 -12.88 20.33
N ASN A 269 8.42 -12.18 20.43
CA ASN A 269 8.26 -10.82 20.01
C ASN A 269 7.17 -10.14 20.86
N GLN A 270 7.54 -9.12 21.62
CA GLN A 270 6.62 -8.37 22.48
C GLN A 270 5.54 -7.58 21.70
N LEU A 271 5.83 -7.24 20.44
CA LEU A 271 4.90 -6.56 19.53
C LEU A 271 4.10 -7.54 18.65
N GLY A 272 4.16 -8.85 18.93
CA GLY A 272 3.23 -9.81 18.34
C GLY A 272 1.82 -9.65 18.91
N SER A 273 0.83 -10.17 18.20
CA SER A 273 -0.59 -9.97 18.56
C SER A 273 -0.95 -10.50 19.95
N ASP A 274 -0.43 -11.66 20.36
CA ASP A 274 -0.77 -12.28 21.64
C ASP A 274 -0.24 -11.49 22.87
N PRO A 275 1.06 -11.10 22.95
CA PRO A 275 1.56 -10.26 24.04
C PRO A 275 0.86 -8.91 24.13
N VAL A 276 0.58 -8.26 22.99
CA VAL A 276 -0.11 -6.98 22.97
C VAL A 276 -1.55 -7.09 23.48
N LEU A 277 -2.31 -8.10 23.04
CA LEU A 277 -3.67 -8.35 23.52
C LEU A 277 -3.68 -8.69 25.02
N SER A 278 -2.68 -9.43 25.49
CA SER A 278 -2.50 -9.72 26.93
C SER A 278 -2.21 -8.46 27.75
N SER A 279 -1.49 -7.51 27.18
CA SER A 279 -1.23 -6.20 27.81
C SER A 279 -2.43 -5.26 27.75
N PHE A 280 -3.21 -5.32 26.66
CA PHE A 280 -4.40 -4.49 26.46
C PHE A 280 -5.49 -4.79 27.49
N ASP A 281 -5.86 -6.07 27.64
CA ASP A 281 -6.87 -6.56 28.59
C ASP A 281 -6.44 -7.92 29.15
N SER A 282 -5.67 -7.89 30.23
CA SER A 282 -5.08 -9.10 30.81
C SER A 282 -6.13 -10.09 31.32
N SER A 283 -7.27 -9.62 31.84
CA SER A 283 -8.31 -10.48 32.42
C SER A 283 -9.29 -11.01 31.36
N GLY A 284 -9.84 -10.14 30.53
CA GLY A 284 -10.78 -10.51 29.49
C GLY A 284 -10.14 -11.38 28.43
N TYR A 285 -8.96 -10.98 27.96
CA TYR A 285 -8.19 -11.75 26.99
C TYR A 285 -7.78 -13.13 27.53
N ALA A 286 -7.26 -13.22 28.77
CA ALA A 286 -6.91 -14.50 29.37
C ALA A 286 -8.15 -15.40 29.55
N ARG A 287 -9.29 -14.84 29.95
CA ARG A 287 -10.54 -15.60 30.08
C ARG A 287 -10.95 -16.23 28.75
N ILE A 288 -11.08 -15.42 27.69
CA ILE A 288 -11.55 -15.94 26.39
C ILE A 288 -10.54 -16.91 25.76
N LYS A 289 -9.23 -16.64 25.91
CA LYS A 289 -8.17 -17.52 25.47
C LYS A 289 -8.22 -18.88 26.17
N ASN A 290 -8.46 -18.91 27.48
CA ASN A 290 -8.59 -20.14 28.26
C ASN A 290 -9.83 -20.94 27.84
N LEU A 291 -10.97 -20.29 27.63
CA LEU A 291 -12.17 -20.95 27.11
C LEU A 291 -11.93 -21.57 25.73
N TYR A 292 -11.30 -20.82 24.83
CA TYR A 292 -10.94 -21.29 23.49
C TYR A 292 -9.99 -22.50 23.56
N ASN A 293 -9.00 -22.49 24.44
CA ASN A 293 -8.06 -23.61 24.61
C ASN A 293 -8.74 -24.88 25.17
N GLN A 294 -9.80 -24.72 25.95
CA GLN A 294 -10.59 -25.86 26.46
C GLN A 294 -11.48 -26.47 25.39
N ASP A 295 -12.14 -25.66 24.58
CA ASP A 295 -13.01 -26.11 23.49
C ASP A 295 -13.01 -25.09 22.33
N PRO A 296 -12.06 -25.23 21.38
CA PRO A 296 -11.95 -24.31 20.23
C PRO A 296 -13.23 -24.27 19.38
N HIS A 297 -13.94 -25.40 19.24
CA HIS A 297 -15.15 -25.44 18.42
C HIS A 297 -16.27 -24.61 19.02
N LYS A 298 -16.41 -24.63 20.35
CA LYS A 298 -17.45 -23.92 21.06
C LYS A 298 -17.20 -22.43 21.18
N TYR A 299 -15.94 -22.03 21.42
CA TYR A 299 -15.60 -20.65 21.80
C TYR A 299 -14.88 -19.84 20.73
N ALA A 300 -14.64 -20.41 19.53
CA ALA A 300 -13.95 -19.73 18.46
C ALA A 300 -14.67 -18.45 18.00
N GLU A 301 -16.00 -18.50 17.80
CA GLU A 301 -16.79 -17.32 17.40
C GLU A 301 -16.85 -16.25 18.49
N GLU A 302 -16.93 -16.66 19.77
CA GLU A 302 -16.91 -15.71 20.89
C GLU A 302 -15.55 -15.00 20.95
N TYR A 303 -14.46 -15.75 20.75
CA TYR A 303 -13.11 -15.18 20.73
C TYR A 303 -12.93 -14.20 19.55
N GLN A 304 -13.38 -14.58 18.36
CA GLN A 304 -13.29 -13.71 17.20
C GLN A 304 -14.11 -12.42 17.39
N ARG A 305 -15.33 -12.51 17.94
CA ARG A 305 -16.15 -11.34 18.28
C ARG A 305 -15.49 -10.44 19.32
N TYR A 306 -14.91 -11.02 20.35
CA TYR A 306 -14.14 -10.28 21.36
C TYR A 306 -13.00 -9.49 20.70
N LEU A 307 -12.16 -10.11 19.86
CA LEU A 307 -11.06 -9.44 19.18
C LEU A 307 -11.54 -8.30 18.27
N ARG A 308 -12.64 -8.50 17.55
CA ARG A 308 -13.21 -7.48 16.66
C ARG A 308 -13.93 -6.36 17.40
N SER A 309 -14.33 -6.57 18.65
CA SER A 309 -14.96 -5.54 19.47
C SER A 309 -13.96 -4.58 20.14
N ILE A 310 -12.67 -4.88 20.11
CA ILE A 310 -11.64 -4.02 20.67
C ILE A 310 -11.63 -2.70 19.87
N ASP A 311 -11.60 -1.58 20.59
CA ASP A 311 -11.44 -0.27 19.95
C ASP A 311 -10.09 -0.18 19.24
N GLY A 312 -10.10 0.19 17.95
CA GLY A 312 -8.90 0.19 17.11
C GLY A 312 -7.86 1.21 17.58
N LYS A 313 -8.28 2.38 18.06
CA LYS A 313 -7.35 3.42 18.58
C LYS A 313 -6.68 2.93 19.86
N ALA A 314 -7.46 2.41 20.80
CA ALA A 314 -6.93 1.88 22.05
C ALA A 314 -5.97 0.70 21.86
N LEU A 315 -6.23 -0.13 20.84
CA LEU A 315 -5.31 -1.20 20.45
C LEU A 315 -3.98 -0.63 19.95
N LEU A 316 -4.01 0.36 19.05
CA LEU A 316 -2.80 1.00 18.53
C LEU A 316 -2.02 1.72 19.64
N GLU A 317 -2.68 2.41 20.56
CA GLU A 317 -2.05 3.03 21.74
C GLU A 317 -1.29 2.00 22.59
N THR A 318 -1.82 0.78 22.69
CA THR A 318 -1.15 -0.32 23.40
C THR A 318 0.13 -0.76 22.68
N TYR A 319 0.07 -0.90 21.34
CA TYR A 319 1.25 -1.15 20.53
C TYR A 319 2.31 -0.08 20.69
N GLU A 320 1.92 1.20 20.64
CA GLU A 320 2.81 2.34 20.80
C GLU A 320 3.48 2.36 22.20
N LYS A 321 2.71 2.07 23.24
CA LYS A 321 3.24 1.98 24.61
C LYS A 321 4.30 0.89 24.72
N ILE A 322 4.03 -0.32 24.21
CA ILE A 322 4.98 -1.44 24.31
C ILE A 322 6.22 -1.16 23.44
N SER A 323 6.05 -0.53 22.27
CA SER A 323 7.16 -0.25 21.35
C SER A 323 8.25 0.66 21.96
N LYS A 324 7.89 1.50 22.94
CA LYS A 324 8.82 2.37 23.64
C LYS A 324 9.72 1.63 24.63
N ASP A 325 9.29 0.46 25.08
CA ASP A 325 9.94 -0.34 26.14
C ASP A 325 10.67 -1.58 25.58
N THR A 326 10.64 -1.80 24.26
CA THR A 326 11.29 -2.95 23.62
C THR A 326 12.11 -2.56 22.39
N TYR A 327 13.08 -3.42 22.02
CA TYR A 327 13.76 -3.37 20.73
C TYR A 327 13.12 -4.28 19.67
N ASP A 328 12.04 -4.94 20.00
CA ASP A 328 11.29 -5.78 19.08
C ASP A 328 10.69 -4.95 17.96
N ARG A 329 10.42 -5.59 16.85
CA ARG A 329 9.87 -4.94 15.66
C ARG A 329 8.40 -5.30 15.52
N LEU A 330 7.57 -4.31 15.21
CA LEU A 330 6.18 -4.55 14.86
C LEU A 330 6.12 -5.51 13.66
N PRO A 331 5.49 -6.70 13.81
CA PRO A 331 5.33 -7.62 12.70
C PRO A 331 4.30 -7.06 11.73
N LEU A 332 4.74 -6.87 10.49
CA LEU A 332 3.90 -6.40 9.40
C LEU A 332 3.77 -7.53 8.37
N LEU A 333 4.37 -7.38 7.19
CA LEU A 333 4.29 -8.39 6.14
C LEU A 333 4.65 -9.80 6.67
N THR A 334 3.64 -10.66 6.74
CA THR A 334 3.77 -12.01 7.33
C THR A 334 3.90 -13.07 6.25
N ARG A 335 4.77 -14.05 6.47
CA ARG A 335 4.96 -15.23 5.62
C ARG A 335 3.79 -16.21 5.81
N ASP A 336 2.61 -15.82 5.31
CA ASP A 336 1.37 -16.57 5.54
C ASP A 336 1.19 -17.77 4.60
N GLY A 337 1.94 -17.80 3.48
CA GLY A 337 1.83 -18.84 2.45
C GLY A 337 0.61 -18.65 1.54
N ILE A 338 -0.11 -17.54 1.66
CA ILE A 338 -1.30 -17.18 0.87
C ILE A 338 -0.98 -15.96 0.01
N VAL A 339 -0.73 -14.82 0.65
CA VAL A 339 -0.37 -13.56 -0.01
C VAL A 339 1.14 -13.47 -0.19
N THR A 340 1.88 -13.82 0.86
CA THR A 340 3.34 -13.81 0.87
C THR A 340 3.86 -15.24 0.94
N HIS A 341 4.87 -15.54 0.13
CA HIS A 341 5.52 -16.86 0.11
C HIS A 341 5.98 -17.27 1.51
N ILE A 342 5.82 -18.56 1.86
CA ILE A 342 6.12 -19.08 3.21
C ILE A 342 7.59 -18.87 3.64
N ASN A 343 8.51 -18.75 2.68
CA ASN A 343 9.93 -18.45 2.90
C ASN A 343 10.25 -16.94 2.70
N GLY A 344 9.24 -16.08 2.61
CA GLY A 344 9.39 -14.63 2.51
C GLY A 344 9.45 -14.06 1.09
N VAL A 345 9.62 -12.73 1.01
CA VAL A 345 9.54 -11.98 -0.25
C VAL A 345 10.61 -12.41 -1.24
N SER A 346 11.88 -12.52 -0.83
CA SER A 346 12.97 -12.94 -1.72
C SER A 346 12.71 -14.31 -2.38
N ALA A 347 12.19 -15.26 -1.61
CA ALA A 347 11.81 -16.57 -2.16
C ALA A 347 10.60 -16.47 -3.11
N GLY A 348 9.66 -15.55 -2.84
CA GLY A 348 8.55 -15.26 -3.74
C GLY A 348 9.02 -14.68 -5.07
N LEU A 349 10.00 -13.75 -5.05
CA LEU A 349 10.62 -13.20 -6.26
C LEU A 349 11.31 -14.28 -7.08
N ALA A 350 12.11 -15.15 -6.46
CA ALA A 350 12.79 -16.27 -7.12
C ALA A 350 11.81 -17.26 -7.78
N ASN A 351 10.59 -17.36 -7.27
CA ASN A 351 9.55 -18.27 -7.77
C ASN A 351 8.52 -17.57 -8.68
N SER A 352 8.76 -16.33 -9.07
CA SER A 352 7.83 -15.53 -9.89
C SER A 352 7.87 -15.84 -11.40
N ARG A 353 8.42 -16.97 -11.82
CA ARG A 353 8.68 -17.37 -13.23
C ARG A 353 7.47 -17.34 -14.17
N GLU A 354 6.29 -17.57 -13.64
CA GLU A 354 5.05 -17.59 -14.43
C GLU A 354 4.47 -16.18 -14.64
N LYS A 355 5.11 -15.17 -14.08
CA LYS A 355 4.66 -13.80 -14.20
C LYS A 355 5.30 -13.15 -15.43
N ASN A 356 4.46 -12.61 -16.23
CA ASN A 356 4.74 -11.85 -17.44
C ASN A 356 5.97 -10.93 -17.29
N ASN A 357 7.19 -11.40 -17.38
CA ASN A 357 8.46 -10.71 -17.51
C ASN A 357 8.32 -9.17 -17.72
N ILE A 358 7.76 -8.49 -16.72
CA ILE A 358 7.49 -7.05 -16.77
C ILE A 358 8.76 -6.23 -16.46
N PRO A 359 8.92 -5.03 -16.99
CA PRO A 359 10.02 -4.14 -16.62
C PRO A 359 9.99 -3.78 -15.13
N VAL A 360 11.13 -3.88 -14.46
CA VAL A 360 11.30 -3.52 -13.05
C VAL A 360 12.47 -2.58 -12.89
N ILE A 361 12.23 -1.47 -12.17
CA ILE A 361 13.26 -0.56 -11.71
C ILE A 361 13.35 -0.68 -10.19
N ALA A 362 14.53 -0.89 -9.63
CA ALA A 362 14.78 -0.79 -8.20
C ALA A 362 15.94 0.14 -7.92
N GLY A 363 15.83 0.93 -6.87
CA GLY A 363 16.90 1.88 -6.54
C GLY A 363 16.92 2.30 -5.08
N SER A 364 17.99 2.98 -4.71
CA SER A 364 18.21 3.50 -3.37
C SER A 364 18.99 4.80 -3.41
N ASN A 365 18.94 5.55 -2.30
CA ASN A 365 19.84 6.67 -2.10
C ASN A 365 21.24 6.16 -1.74
N LYS A 366 22.27 6.97 -2.02
CA LYS A 366 23.65 6.71 -1.61
C LYS A 366 23.75 6.58 -0.08
N ASP A 367 23.12 7.49 0.64
CA ASP A 367 23.21 7.65 2.08
C ASP A 367 21.82 7.51 2.74
N GLU A 368 21.11 6.38 2.48
CA GLU A 368 19.75 6.05 2.92
C GLU A 368 19.50 6.35 4.40
N LEU A 369 20.48 6.05 5.24
CA LEU A 369 20.31 6.12 6.70
C LEU A 369 20.71 7.47 7.28
N SER A 370 21.17 8.44 6.47
CA SER A 370 21.68 9.73 6.97
C SER A 370 20.63 10.50 7.77
N LEU A 371 19.39 10.57 7.27
CA LEU A 371 18.29 11.26 7.95
C LEU A 371 17.96 10.62 9.31
N TRP A 372 17.81 9.30 9.34
CA TRP A 372 17.43 8.55 10.55
C TRP A 372 18.51 8.58 11.63
N LEU A 373 19.78 8.40 11.22
CA LEU A 373 20.92 8.46 12.12
C LEU A 373 21.25 9.91 12.53
N GLY A 374 20.99 10.88 11.63
CA GLY A 374 21.17 12.31 11.90
C GLY A 374 20.21 12.89 12.93
N SER A 375 19.08 12.23 13.20
CA SER A 375 18.16 12.56 14.28
C SER A 375 18.42 11.77 15.56
N ASN A 376 19.31 10.75 15.52
CA ASN A 376 19.54 9.87 16.67
C ASN A 376 20.46 10.52 17.71
N ARG A 377 19.98 10.67 18.94
CA ARG A 377 20.69 11.26 20.08
C ARG A 377 22.01 10.57 20.45
N TYR A 378 22.23 9.36 20.01
CA TYR A 378 23.52 8.67 20.16
C TYR A 378 24.63 9.33 19.34
N PHE A 379 24.33 9.82 18.15
CA PHE A 379 25.28 10.43 17.24
C PHE A 379 25.28 11.95 17.31
N VAL A 380 24.15 12.59 17.66
CA VAL A 380 23.98 14.03 17.58
C VAL A 380 23.43 14.63 18.86
N ASN A 381 23.77 15.90 19.12
CA ASN A 381 23.05 16.79 20.01
C ASN A 381 22.21 17.73 19.16
N THR A 382 20.94 17.82 19.47
CA THR A 382 20.03 18.78 18.85
C THR A 382 19.71 19.87 19.86
N SER A 383 19.96 21.13 19.52
CA SER A 383 19.57 22.28 20.31
C SER A 383 18.81 23.29 19.46
N TYR A 384 17.99 24.11 20.09
CA TYR A 384 17.17 25.11 19.42
C TYR A 384 17.54 26.49 19.94
N PRO A 385 18.65 27.12 19.46
CA PRO A 385 19.17 28.35 20.03
C PRO A 385 18.26 29.57 19.85
N LEU A 386 17.30 29.55 18.93
CA LEU A 386 16.37 30.64 18.61
C LEU A 386 14.90 30.20 18.78
N THR A 387 14.57 29.67 19.91
CA THR A 387 13.45 28.78 20.20
C THR A 387 12.05 29.34 20.11
N LYS A 388 11.83 30.62 19.86
CA LYS A 388 10.46 31.17 19.79
C LYS A 388 10.09 31.82 18.46
N LEU A 389 11.03 32.14 17.59
CA LEU A 389 10.77 32.85 16.34
C LEU A 389 11.09 32.02 15.08
N VAL A 390 12.08 31.11 15.13
CA VAL A 390 12.42 30.23 14.01
C VAL A 390 12.92 28.90 14.59
N PRO A 391 12.18 27.81 14.47
CA PRO A 391 12.54 26.49 15.01
C PRO A 391 13.57 25.77 14.12
N ILE A 392 14.71 26.41 13.86
CA ILE A 392 15.83 25.75 13.15
C ILE A 392 16.68 25.02 14.18
N PRO A 393 16.76 23.70 14.15
CA PRO A 393 17.61 22.94 15.05
C PRO A 393 19.09 23.15 14.70
N LYS A 394 19.92 23.42 15.71
CA LYS A 394 21.36 23.27 15.61
C LYS A 394 21.73 21.84 15.93
N ILE A 395 22.34 21.14 14.94
CA ILE A 395 22.79 19.75 15.07
C ILE A 395 24.30 19.74 15.24
N GLU A 396 24.78 19.13 16.32
CA GLU A 396 26.21 18.95 16.59
C GLU A 396 26.53 17.47 16.68
N PHE A 397 27.46 16.99 15.87
CA PHE A 397 27.90 15.61 15.90
C PHE A 397 28.78 15.31 17.14
N LYS A 398 28.37 14.34 17.93
CA LYS A 398 29.16 13.80 19.04
C LYS A 398 30.26 12.83 18.57
N ARG A 399 29.98 12.08 17.51
CA ARG A 399 30.78 10.95 16.99
C ARG A 399 30.71 10.93 15.48
N LYS A 400 31.24 11.98 14.82
CA LYS A 400 31.13 12.17 13.36
C LYS A 400 31.64 10.98 12.55
N ASP A 401 32.82 10.43 12.88
CA ASP A 401 33.39 9.30 12.15
C ASP A 401 32.57 8.02 12.29
N LEU A 402 32.08 7.75 13.51
CA LEU A 402 31.21 6.62 13.76
C LEU A 402 29.87 6.78 13.04
N TYR A 403 29.28 7.98 13.02
CA TYR A 403 28.09 8.29 12.26
C TYR A 403 28.31 8.02 10.77
N LYS A 404 29.37 8.56 10.15
CA LYS A 404 29.69 8.34 8.74
C LYS A 404 29.87 6.83 8.43
N LEU A 405 30.56 6.10 9.29
CA LEU A 405 30.71 4.65 9.14
C LEU A 405 29.38 3.91 9.17
N TRP A 406 28.51 4.26 10.12
CA TRP A 406 27.20 3.66 10.24
C TRP A 406 26.28 3.99 9.05
N VAL A 407 26.24 5.27 8.61
CA VAL A 407 25.49 5.67 7.42
C VAL A 407 25.95 4.82 6.23
N LYS A 408 27.25 4.79 5.94
CA LYS A 408 27.81 4.02 4.83
C LYS A 408 27.45 2.54 4.91
N THR A 409 27.71 1.89 6.04
CA THR A 409 27.53 0.44 6.19
C THR A 409 26.04 0.06 6.12
N ARG A 410 25.18 0.83 6.78
CA ARG A 410 23.75 0.55 6.79
C ARG A 410 23.08 0.85 5.45
N SER A 411 23.50 1.91 4.75
CA SER A 411 23.01 2.23 3.40
C SER A 411 23.42 1.17 2.39
N GLN A 412 24.63 0.63 2.49
CA GLN A 412 25.06 -0.51 1.68
C GLN A 412 24.21 -1.77 1.96
N GLY A 413 23.91 -2.05 3.23
CA GLY A 413 23.02 -3.15 3.60
C GLY A 413 21.58 -2.94 3.12
N TRP A 414 21.11 -1.69 3.07
CA TRP A 414 19.80 -1.35 2.51
C TRP A 414 19.77 -1.62 1.01
N LYS A 415 20.76 -1.07 0.26
CA LYS A 415 20.91 -1.32 -1.17
C LYS A 415 20.95 -2.81 -1.49
N LEU A 416 21.72 -3.59 -0.75
CA LEU A 416 21.81 -5.04 -0.96
C LEU A 416 20.43 -5.71 -0.87
N ARG A 417 19.65 -5.43 0.18
CA ARG A 417 18.37 -6.08 0.41
C ARG A 417 17.20 -5.50 -0.38
N GLY A 418 17.29 -4.24 -0.78
CA GLY A 418 16.21 -3.53 -1.46
C GLY A 418 16.40 -3.41 -2.98
N VAL A 419 17.62 -3.61 -3.47
CA VAL A 419 17.96 -3.45 -4.89
C VAL A 419 18.66 -4.70 -5.44
N ASP A 420 19.85 -5.03 -4.91
CA ASP A 420 20.71 -6.04 -5.55
C ASP A 420 20.09 -7.45 -5.43
N GLU A 421 19.73 -7.89 -4.21
CA GLU A 421 19.11 -9.21 -4.00
C GLU A 421 17.76 -9.35 -4.74
N PRO A 422 16.81 -8.40 -4.65
CA PRO A 422 15.56 -8.50 -5.38
C PRO A 422 15.75 -8.63 -6.91
N LEU A 423 16.61 -7.80 -7.51
CA LEU A 423 16.87 -7.88 -8.95
C LEU A 423 17.57 -9.20 -9.34
N MET A 424 18.51 -9.68 -8.53
CA MET A 424 19.14 -11.00 -8.74
C MET A 424 18.13 -12.14 -8.67
N GLU A 425 17.18 -12.12 -7.74
CA GLU A 425 16.15 -13.15 -7.64
C GLU A 425 15.18 -13.10 -8.83
N LEU A 426 14.82 -11.91 -9.30
CA LEU A 426 14.00 -11.73 -10.51
C LEU A 426 14.76 -12.19 -11.76
N GLU A 427 16.07 -11.89 -11.90
CA GLU A 427 16.91 -12.38 -12.99
C GLU A 427 16.95 -13.91 -13.02
N LYS A 428 17.16 -14.57 -11.88
CA LYS A 428 17.09 -16.04 -11.75
C LYS A 428 15.70 -16.58 -12.11
N ALA A 429 14.64 -15.81 -11.86
CA ALA A 429 13.28 -16.14 -12.26
C ALA A 429 13.01 -15.93 -13.76
N GLY A 430 13.96 -15.37 -14.53
CA GLY A 430 13.88 -15.19 -15.97
C GLY A 430 13.43 -13.82 -16.46
N TYR A 431 13.39 -12.82 -15.57
CA TYR A 431 13.15 -11.44 -15.97
C TYR A 431 14.37 -10.89 -16.70
N ASN A 432 14.16 -10.13 -17.78
CA ASN A 432 15.21 -9.59 -18.65
C ASN A 432 15.18 -8.05 -18.80
N SER A 433 14.18 -7.39 -18.23
CA SER A 433 14.00 -5.94 -18.26
C SER A 433 14.16 -5.37 -16.85
N LEU A 434 15.35 -5.54 -16.28
CA LEU A 434 15.69 -5.15 -14.92
C LEU A 434 16.66 -3.96 -14.93
N TYR A 435 16.34 -2.94 -14.14
CA TYR A 435 17.11 -1.70 -14.07
C TYR A 435 17.38 -1.34 -12.61
N ALA A 436 18.60 -0.88 -12.33
CA ALA A 436 18.99 -0.37 -11.02
C ALA A 436 19.37 1.09 -11.09
N TYR A 437 19.03 1.87 -10.05
CA TYR A 437 19.57 3.22 -9.89
C TYR A 437 20.12 3.44 -8.48
N ARG A 438 21.02 4.40 -8.36
CA ARG A 438 21.42 4.99 -7.09
C ARG A 438 21.26 6.50 -7.20
N PHE A 439 20.52 7.09 -6.28
CA PHE A 439 20.35 8.51 -6.18
C PHE A 439 21.44 9.08 -5.26
N ASP A 440 22.36 9.85 -5.79
CA ASP A 440 23.49 10.45 -5.07
C ASP A 440 23.66 11.93 -5.44
N TRP A 441 22.54 12.64 -5.62
CA TRP A 441 22.52 14.06 -5.83
C TRP A 441 23.02 14.78 -4.56
N ASP A 442 24.10 15.55 -4.69
CA ASP A 442 24.76 16.30 -3.62
C ASP A 442 25.10 17.75 -4.04
N ASP A 443 24.46 18.24 -5.10
CA ASP A 443 24.72 19.56 -5.71
C ASP A 443 24.16 20.74 -4.89
N GLN A 444 23.91 20.54 -3.59
CA GLN A 444 23.56 21.62 -2.69
C GLN A 444 24.84 22.29 -2.18
N SER A 445 24.94 23.60 -2.45
CA SER A 445 25.93 24.46 -1.79
C SER A 445 25.93 24.20 -0.29
N SER A 446 27.08 23.96 0.32
CA SER A 446 27.36 23.65 1.73
C SER A 446 26.31 24.25 2.68
N SER A 447 25.19 23.58 2.85
CA SER A 447 24.13 23.95 3.77
C SER A 447 23.99 22.85 4.82
N TYR A 448 24.12 23.24 6.06
CA TYR A 448 23.79 22.58 7.33
C TYR A 448 24.09 21.08 7.53
N PHE A 449 24.22 20.24 6.48
CA PHE A 449 24.42 18.79 6.57
C PHE A 449 25.62 18.28 5.74
N ALA A 450 26.32 19.14 5.02
CA ALA A 450 27.44 18.76 4.16
C ALA A 450 28.74 19.22 4.77
N ASP A 451 29.28 18.49 5.76
CA ASP A 451 30.73 18.38 6.07
C ASP A 451 30.99 17.30 7.13
#